data_43f7919a08caafc9989fce7fb90fff2d
#
_entry.id   43f7919a08caafc9989fce7fb90fff2d
#
_cell.length_a   1.000
_cell.length_b   1.000
_cell.length_c   1.000
_cell.angle_alpha   90.00
_cell.angle_beta   90.00
_cell.angle_gamma   90.00
#
_symmetry.space_group_name_H-M   'P 1'
#
loop_
_entity.id
_entity.type
_entity.pdbx_description
1 polymer ?
#
loop_
_entity_poly.entity_id
_entity_poly.type
_entity_poly.pdbx_seq_one_letter_code
_entity_poly.pdbx_strand_id
1 'polypeptide(L)'
;YGIAENGRKVLYVSGEESVRQMRMRSQRLSTISSQLMVVSENDMESILLMAESIQPDVMVIDSIQTIYSPELTSAPGSVTQVRESAMQLMLMAKKTGTPIFLVGHVTKDGAIAGPRLLEHMVDTVLYFEGDRNHVFRILRAVKNRFGSTNEIGVFEMNETGLNEVANPSALFLSERPENAPGSVVTASMEGTRPILVELQALASSTSFGNPRRTILGIDQNRVALLVAVMEKKLGLHLMGHDIFINVAGGVKIDEPAVDMGIVSAVASSFLDRPIHKGTLIFGEVGLTGEIRGIGHVEIRVAEAKKMGFNRCLVPQSNLKQMTKIKGIELIGVKTVSEAIENLF
;
A
#
# COMPACT_ATOMS: atom_id res chain seq x y z
N TYR A 1 -18.64 -4.68 12.85
CA TYR A 1 -18.77 -4.91 14.30
C TYR A 1 -18.62 -3.58 15.07
N GLY A 2 -17.49 -2.90 14.99
CA GLY A 2 -17.28 -1.66 15.75
C GLY A 2 -18.39 -0.59 15.60
N ILE A 3 -19.04 -0.51 14.44
CA ILE A 3 -20.20 0.35 14.23
C ILE A 3 -21.38 -0.12 15.10
N ALA A 4 -21.59 -1.44 15.17
CA ALA A 4 -22.67 -2.02 15.98
C ALA A 4 -22.41 -1.90 17.48
N GLU A 5 -21.17 -1.96 17.94
CA GLU A 5 -20.80 -1.70 19.34
C GLU A 5 -21.11 -0.25 19.77
N ASN A 6 -21.03 0.68 18.85
CA ASN A 6 -21.42 2.09 19.10
C ASN A 6 -22.94 2.30 19.06
N GLY A 7 -23.73 1.24 19.16
CA GLY A 7 -25.19 1.28 19.24
C GLY A 7 -25.90 1.52 17.91
N ARG A 8 -25.19 1.47 16.77
CA ARG A 8 -25.78 1.60 15.44
C ARG A 8 -26.29 0.26 14.93
N LYS A 9 -27.47 0.26 14.35
CA LYS A 9 -28.08 -0.91 13.75
C LYS A 9 -27.42 -1.24 12.41
N VAL A 10 -26.74 -2.39 12.31
CA VAL A 10 -26.01 -2.80 11.10
C VAL A 10 -26.70 -4.01 10.47
N LEU A 11 -27.02 -3.95 9.18
CA LEU A 11 -27.44 -5.08 8.39
C LEU A 11 -26.28 -5.57 7.50
N TYR A 12 -25.81 -6.79 7.78
CA TYR A 12 -24.78 -7.45 6.98
C TYR A 12 -25.41 -8.54 6.12
N VAL A 13 -25.37 -8.34 4.80
CA VAL A 13 -25.90 -9.28 3.80
C VAL A 13 -24.73 -10.01 3.18
N SER A 14 -24.69 -11.34 3.34
CA SER A 14 -23.70 -12.18 2.67
C SER A 14 -24.36 -12.98 1.55
N GLY A 15 -23.82 -12.85 0.36
CA GLY A 15 -24.18 -13.69 -0.77
C GLY A 15 -23.27 -14.92 -0.94
N GLU A 16 -22.22 -15.04 -0.13
CA GLU A 16 -21.22 -16.11 -0.25
C GLU A 16 -21.24 -17.08 0.92
N GLU A 17 -21.46 -16.59 2.14
CA GLU A 17 -21.38 -17.38 3.34
C GLU A 17 -22.78 -17.65 3.94
N SER A 18 -22.97 -18.85 4.44
CA SER A 18 -24.15 -19.19 5.24
C SER A 18 -24.11 -18.50 6.62
N VAL A 19 -25.26 -18.28 7.22
CA VAL A 19 -25.39 -17.72 8.58
C VAL A 19 -24.56 -18.50 9.60
N ARG A 20 -24.45 -19.84 9.44
CA ARG A 20 -23.63 -20.69 10.31
C ARG A 20 -22.14 -20.37 10.21
N GLN A 21 -21.62 -20.20 9.00
CA GLN A 21 -20.21 -19.84 8.77
C GLN A 21 -19.88 -18.45 9.32
N MET A 22 -20.76 -17.48 9.07
CA MET A 22 -20.62 -16.12 9.62
C MET A 22 -20.65 -16.13 11.16
N ARG A 23 -21.51 -16.93 11.78
CA ARG A 23 -21.54 -17.08 13.23
C ARG A 23 -20.26 -17.68 13.80
N MET A 24 -19.69 -18.71 13.15
CA MET A 24 -18.42 -19.31 13.57
C MET A 24 -17.26 -18.28 13.46
N ARG A 25 -17.25 -17.48 12.37
CA ARG A 25 -16.26 -16.40 12.20
C ARG A 25 -16.42 -15.32 13.28
N SER A 26 -17.64 -14.87 13.53
CA SER A 26 -17.97 -13.88 14.55
C SER A 26 -17.55 -14.34 15.96
N GLN A 27 -17.76 -15.60 16.30
CA GLN A 27 -17.32 -16.18 17.58
C GLN A 27 -15.78 -16.16 17.70
N ARG A 28 -15.04 -16.56 16.65
CA ARG A 28 -13.57 -16.55 16.64
C ARG A 28 -13.00 -15.14 16.80
N LEU A 29 -13.63 -14.16 16.16
CA LEU A 29 -13.22 -12.76 16.20
C LEU A 29 -13.80 -11.99 17.40
N SER A 30 -14.57 -12.65 18.29
CA SER A 30 -15.26 -12.01 19.40
C SER A 30 -16.10 -10.80 18.97
N THR A 31 -16.77 -10.89 17.80
CA THR A 31 -17.51 -9.81 17.16
C THR A 31 -19.02 -10.03 17.22
N ILE A 32 -19.57 -10.32 18.42
CA ILE A 32 -21.01 -10.53 18.63
C ILE A 32 -21.62 -9.24 19.18
N SER A 33 -22.66 -8.74 18.50
CA SER A 33 -23.44 -7.58 18.95
C SER A 33 -24.91 -7.78 18.63
N SER A 34 -25.80 -7.38 19.52
CA SER A 34 -27.26 -7.39 19.29
C SER A 34 -27.72 -6.40 18.21
N GLN A 35 -26.87 -5.42 17.88
CA GLN A 35 -27.13 -4.43 16.83
C GLN A 35 -26.62 -4.90 15.45
N LEU A 36 -25.94 -6.04 15.36
CA LEU A 36 -25.45 -6.61 14.11
C LEU A 36 -26.40 -7.73 13.66
N MET A 37 -27.20 -7.43 12.65
CA MET A 37 -28.07 -8.41 11.99
C MET A 37 -27.37 -8.97 10.77
N VAL A 38 -27.38 -10.29 10.65
CA VAL A 38 -26.67 -11.02 9.60
C VAL A 38 -27.64 -11.88 8.83
N VAL A 39 -27.64 -11.77 7.51
CA VAL A 39 -28.50 -12.54 6.61
C VAL A 39 -27.69 -13.14 5.47
N SER A 40 -28.06 -14.35 5.05
CA SER A 40 -27.54 -14.98 3.83
C SER A 40 -28.62 -14.86 2.76
N GLU A 41 -28.44 -13.94 1.81
CA GLU A 41 -29.42 -13.64 0.75
C GLU A 41 -28.69 -13.11 -0.50
N ASN A 42 -29.20 -13.49 -1.66
CA ASN A 42 -28.65 -13.09 -2.96
C ASN A 42 -29.68 -12.33 -3.84
N ASP A 43 -30.95 -12.48 -3.52
CA ASP A 43 -32.02 -11.80 -4.26
C ASP A 43 -32.16 -10.34 -3.84
N MET A 44 -31.99 -9.42 -4.81
CA MET A 44 -32.02 -7.98 -4.57
C MET A 44 -33.36 -7.49 -4.01
N GLU A 45 -34.49 -8.02 -4.50
CA GLU A 45 -35.81 -7.60 -4.02
C GLU A 45 -35.99 -7.95 -2.54
N SER A 46 -35.60 -9.17 -2.17
CA SER A 46 -35.63 -9.64 -0.77
C SER A 46 -34.75 -8.78 0.12
N ILE A 47 -33.57 -8.40 -0.36
CA ILE A 47 -32.63 -7.54 0.36
C ILE A 47 -33.21 -6.15 0.61
N LEU A 48 -33.85 -5.55 -0.41
CA LEU A 48 -34.47 -4.22 -0.30
C LEU A 48 -35.66 -4.25 0.67
N LEU A 49 -36.52 -5.28 0.63
CA LEU A 49 -37.62 -5.44 1.56
C LEU A 49 -37.16 -5.61 3.02
N MET A 50 -36.10 -6.39 3.23
CA MET A 50 -35.46 -6.50 4.56
C MET A 50 -34.89 -5.18 5.05
N ALA A 51 -34.22 -4.45 4.20
CA ALA A 51 -33.67 -3.14 4.55
C ALA A 51 -34.77 -2.13 4.91
N GLU A 52 -35.88 -2.13 4.18
CA GLU A 52 -37.06 -1.28 4.47
C GLU A 52 -37.72 -1.64 5.81
N SER A 53 -37.86 -2.95 6.12
CA SER A 53 -38.43 -3.43 7.39
C SER A 53 -37.52 -3.17 8.59
N ILE A 54 -36.19 -3.39 8.43
CA ILE A 54 -35.20 -3.28 9.52
C ILE A 54 -34.80 -1.82 9.78
N GLN A 55 -34.79 -0.98 8.75
CA GLN A 55 -34.29 0.39 8.78
C GLN A 55 -32.90 0.49 9.44
N PRO A 56 -31.87 -0.14 8.84
CA PRO A 56 -30.53 -0.12 9.42
C PRO A 56 -29.87 1.26 9.31
N ASP A 57 -29.04 1.60 10.29
CA ASP A 57 -28.19 2.80 10.23
C ASP A 57 -27.05 2.63 9.21
N VAL A 58 -26.61 1.40 8.98
CA VAL A 58 -25.54 1.04 8.03
C VAL A 58 -25.85 -0.32 7.41
N MET A 59 -25.52 -0.48 6.13
CA MET A 59 -25.66 -1.75 5.42
C MET A 59 -24.33 -2.19 4.80
N VAL A 60 -24.07 -3.48 4.80
CA VAL A 60 -22.91 -4.11 4.17
C VAL A 60 -23.39 -5.21 3.23
N ILE A 61 -22.93 -5.21 1.98
CA ILE A 61 -23.19 -6.25 0.97
C ILE A 61 -21.88 -6.97 0.67
N ASP A 62 -21.80 -8.26 0.96
CA ASP A 62 -20.59 -9.10 0.78
C ASP A 62 -20.93 -10.42 0.06
N SER A 63 -20.65 -10.51 -1.23
CA SER A 63 -20.09 -9.55 -2.16
C SER A 63 -21.15 -9.07 -3.16
N ILE A 64 -20.95 -7.91 -3.75
CA ILE A 64 -21.85 -7.36 -4.78
C ILE A 64 -21.95 -8.27 -6.02
N GLN A 65 -20.93 -9.10 -6.28
CA GLN A 65 -20.89 -10.02 -7.40
C GLN A 65 -21.88 -11.19 -7.26
N THR A 66 -22.28 -11.52 -6.05
CA THR A 66 -23.19 -12.63 -5.79
C THR A 66 -24.66 -12.22 -5.78
N ILE A 67 -24.92 -10.91 -5.71
CA ILE A 67 -26.28 -10.39 -5.72
C ILE A 67 -26.82 -10.35 -7.15
N TYR A 68 -28.09 -10.68 -7.28
CA TYR A 68 -28.77 -10.65 -8.57
C TYR A 68 -30.19 -10.06 -8.46
N SER A 69 -30.64 -9.43 -9.54
CA SER A 69 -32.01 -9.02 -9.75
C SER A 69 -32.72 -10.09 -10.58
N PRO A 70 -33.83 -10.68 -10.11
CA PRO A 70 -34.56 -11.71 -10.86
C PRO A 70 -35.18 -11.20 -12.16
N GLU A 71 -35.38 -9.89 -12.31
CA GLU A 71 -35.87 -9.26 -13.53
C GLU A 71 -34.89 -9.34 -14.71
N LEU A 72 -33.60 -9.59 -14.45
CA LEU A 72 -32.57 -9.68 -15.48
C LEU A 72 -32.26 -11.14 -15.84
N THR A 73 -32.20 -11.43 -17.12
CA THR A 73 -31.88 -12.76 -17.66
C THR A 73 -30.40 -13.12 -17.62
N SER A 74 -29.52 -12.13 -17.31
CA SER A 74 -28.08 -12.34 -17.24
C SER A 74 -27.67 -13.06 -15.95
N ALA A 75 -26.60 -13.87 -16.02
CA ALA A 75 -26.11 -14.63 -14.89
C ALA A 75 -25.62 -13.73 -13.72
N PRO A 76 -25.76 -14.16 -12.45
CA PRO A 76 -25.12 -13.51 -11.32
C PRO A 76 -23.63 -13.25 -11.56
N GLY A 77 -23.11 -12.13 -11.10
CA GLY A 77 -21.71 -11.73 -11.32
C GLY A 77 -21.39 -11.12 -12.69
N SER A 78 -22.35 -11.14 -13.62
CA SER A 78 -22.20 -10.42 -14.90
C SER A 78 -22.15 -8.90 -14.70
N VAL A 79 -21.55 -8.17 -15.63
CA VAL A 79 -21.48 -6.69 -15.63
C VAL A 79 -22.85 -6.07 -15.44
N THR A 80 -23.86 -6.60 -16.14
CA THR A 80 -25.23 -6.11 -16.10
C THR A 80 -25.86 -6.28 -14.72
N GLN A 81 -25.72 -7.48 -14.11
CA GLN A 81 -26.24 -7.76 -12.76
C GLN A 81 -25.57 -6.88 -11.70
N VAL A 82 -24.24 -6.82 -11.70
CA VAL A 82 -23.48 -6.02 -10.73
C VAL A 82 -23.84 -4.53 -10.83
N ARG A 83 -23.99 -4.01 -12.06
CA ARG A 83 -24.35 -2.61 -12.27
C ARG A 83 -25.79 -2.32 -11.78
N GLU A 84 -26.74 -3.19 -12.12
CA GLU A 84 -28.14 -3.01 -11.71
C GLU A 84 -28.27 -3.09 -10.20
N SER A 85 -27.70 -4.11 -9.57
CA SER A 85 -27.71 -4.27 -8.12
C SER A 85 -27.11 -3.06 -7.39
N ALA A 86 -25.96 -2.57 -7.86
CA ALA A 86 -25.34 -1.38 -7.30
C ALA A 86 -26.19 -0.12 -7.51
N MET A 87 -26.91 0.01 -8.66
CA MET A 87 -27.78 1.15 -8.92
C MET A 87 -29.00 1.15 -7.98
N GLN A 88 -29.64 0.01 -7.74
CA GLN A 88 -30.78 -0.12 -6.82
C GLN A 88 -30.35 0.22 -5.38
N LEU A 89 -29.21 -0.30 -4.92
CA LEU A 89 -28.66 0.01 -3.60
C LEU A 89 -28.30 1.50 -3.46
N MET A 90 -27.74 2.11 -4.49
CA MET A 90 -27.43 3.54 -4.49
C MET A 90 -28.71 4.39 -4.41
N LEU A 91 -29.77 4.02 -5.14
CA LEU A 91 -31.07 4.70 -5.06
C LEU A 91 -31.68 4.58 -3.67
N MET A 92 -31.63 3.40 -3.07
CA MET A 92 -32.06 3.18 -1.70
C MET A 92 -31.25 4.04 -0.72
N ALA A 93 -29.93 4.03 -0.81
CA ALA A 93 -29.05 4.85 0.03
C ALA A 93 -29.39 6.35 -0.05
N LYS A 94 -29.64 6.87 -1.25
CA LYS A 94 -30.06 8.26 -1.45
C LYS A 94 -31.44 8.58 -0.88
N LYS A 95 -32.39 7.62 -0.98
CA LYS A 95 -33.76 7.78 -0.46
C LYS A 95 -33.79 7.76 1.08
N THR A 96 -33.01 6.87 1.69
CA THR A 96 -33.05 6.61 3.15
C THR A 96 -31.98 7.38 3.93
N GLY A 97 -30.92 7.83 3.27
CA GLY A 97 -29.72 8.37 3.91
C GLY A 97 -28.81 7.31 4.55
N THR A 98 -29.10 6.03 4.33
CA THR A 98 -28.32 4.91 4.89
C THR A 98 -27.02 4.69 4.10
N PRO A 99 -25.84 4.80 4.72
CA PRO A 99 -24.59 4.44 4.07
C PRO A 99 -24.50 2.93 3.81
N ILE A 100 -24.07 2.59 2.58
CA ILE A 100 -23.93 1.20 2.14
C ILE A 100 -22.47 0.92 1.75
N PHE A 101 -21.89 -0.12 2.35
CA PHE A 101 -20.60 -0.67 1.96
C PHE A 101 -20.82 -1.81 0.97
N LEU A 102 -20.26 -1.69 -0.23
CA LEU A 102 -20.23 -2.74 -1.23
C LEU A 102 -18.85 -3.41 -1.20
N VAL A 103 -18.80 -4.67 -0.80
CA VAL A 103 -17.58 -5.46 -0.88
C VAL A 103 -17.51 -6.09 -2.26
N GLY A 104 -16.37 -5.95 -2.93
CA GLY A 104 -16.13 -6.50 -4.25
C GLY A 104 -14.76 -7.18 -4.35
N HIS A 105 -14.70 -8.27 -5.11
CA HIS A 105 -13.47 -9.01 -5.36
C HIS A 105 -12.85 -8.62 -6.70
N VAL A 106 -11.54 -8.37 -6.71
CA VAL A 106 -10.73 -8.21 -7.92
C VAL A 106 -10.12 -9.54 -8.31
N THR A 107 -10.20 -9.92 -9.58
CA THR A 107 -9.46 -11.08 -10.10
C THR A 107 -8.02 -10.70 -10.45
N LYS A 108 -7.13 -11.71 -10.46
CA LYS A 108 -5.71 -11.56 -10.80
C LYS A 108 -5.48 -10.90 -12.17
N ASP A 109 -6.41 -11.05 -13.11
CA ASP A 109 -6.29 -10.54 -14.48
C ASP A 109 -7.06 -9.23 -14.71
N GLY A 110 -7.68 -8.65 -13.68
CA GLY A 110 -8.46 -7.41 -13.82
C GLY A 110 -9.68 -7.51 -14.75
N ALA A 111 -10.06 -8.72 -15.17
CA ALA A 111 -11.00 -8.97 -16.26
C ALA A 111 -12.44 -9.24 -15.80
N ILE A 112 -12.72 -9.41 -14.51
CA ILE A 112 -14.11 -9.57 -14.05
C ILE A 112 -14.74 -8.20 -13.85
N ALA A 113 -15.90 -8.08 -14.40
CA ALA A 113 -16.84 -6.99 -14.25
C ALA A 113 -17.09 -6.69 -12.77
N GLY A 114 -16.36 -5.76 -12.23
CA GLY A 114 -16.52 -5.49 -10.82
C GLY A 114 -16.03 -4.10 -10.45
N PRO A 115 -14.89 -3.95 -9.80
CA PRO A 115 -14.54 -2.72 -9.09
C PRO A 115 -14.50 -1.49 -9.97
N ARG A 116 -13.88 -1.52 -11.16
CA ARG A 116 -13.76 -0.35 -12.04
C ARG A 116 -15.11 0.19 -12.53
N LEU A 117 -16.10 -0.69 -12.75
CA LEU A 117 -17.45 -0.28 -13.12
C LEU A 117 -18.12 0.51 -11.99
N LEU A 118 -17.94 0.04 -10.75
CA LEU A 118 -18.55 0.63 -9.57
C LEU A 118 -17.85 1.92 -9.12
N GLU A 119 -16.58 2.11 -9.46
CA GLU A 119 -15.81 3.31 -9.09
C GLU A 119 -16.50 4.61 -9.51
N HIS A 120 -17.21 4.61 -10.66
CA HIS A 120 -17.93 5.79 -11.12
C HIS A 120 -19.25 6.01 -10.39
N MET A 121 -19.84 4.95 -9.83
CA MET A 121 -21.16 4.97 -9.19
C MET A 121 -21.09 5.35 -7.71
N VAL A 122 -20.05 4.90 -7.00
CA VAL A 122 -19.90 5.11 -5.55
C VAL A 122 -19.17 6.40 -5.22
N ASP A 123 -19.34 6.89 -3.99
CA ASP A 123 -18.72 8.13 -3.53
C ASP A 123 -17.27 7.92 -3.06
N THR A 124 -16.99 6.76 -2.49
CA THR A 124 -15.66 6.39 -1.98
C THR A 124 -15.28 5.01 -2.50
N VAL A 125 -14.03 4.86 -2.90
CA VAL A 125 -13.43 3.57 -3.31
C VAL A 125 -12.19 3.35 -2.46
N LEU A 126 -12.19 2.21 -1.77
CA LEU A 126 -11.08 1.75 -0.95
C LEU A 126 -10.54 0.44 -1.54
N TYR A 127 -9.24 0.40 -1.82
CA TYR A 127 -8.54 -0.82 -2.16
C TYR A 127 -7.89 -1.42 -0.93
N PHE A 128 -8.08 -2.73 -0.76
CA PHE A 128 -7.46 -3.51 0.29
C PHE A 128 -6.36 -4.35 -0.35
N GLU A 129 -5.12 -3.88 -0.20
CA GLU A 129 -3.93 -4.44 -0.83
C GLU A 129 -3.18 -5.32 0.15
N GLY A 130 -2.57 -6.39 -0.34
CA GLY A 130 -1.69 -7.24 0.45
C GLY A 130 -1.31 -8.51 -0.28
N ASP A 131 -0.09 -8.93 -0.15
CA ASP A 131 0.38 -10.22 -0.64
C ASP A 131 -0.04 -11.34 0.33
N ARG A 132 -0.32 -12.54 -0.21
CA ARG A 132 -0.70 -13.73 0.59
C ARG A 132 0.38 -14.16 1.59
N ASN A 133 1.63 -13.82 1.30
CA ASN A 133 2.79 -14.20 2.11
C ASN A 133 3.17 -13.15 3.16
N HIS A 134 2.50 -11.98 3.19
CA HIS A 134 2.80 -10.92 4.14
C HIS A 134 1.70 -10.77 5.19
N VAL A 135 2.11 -10.54 6.43
CA VAL A 135 1.22 -10.35 7.58
C VAL A 135 0.41 -9.05 7.46
N PHE A 136 0.91 -8.10 6.66
CA PHE A 136 0.34 -6.76 6.57
C PHE A 136 -0.67 -6.60 5.43
N ARG A 137 -1.61 -5.69 5.66
CA ARG A 137 -2.61 -5.25 4.69
C ARG A 137 -2.64 -3.73 4.67
N ILE A 138 -2.71 -3.15 3.48
CA ILE A 138 -2.81 -1.70 3.28
C ILE A 138 -4.21 -1.40 2.75
N LEU A 139 -4.93 -0.52 3.43
CA LEU A 139 -6.18 0.05 2.97
C LEU A 139 -5.90 1.41 2.35
N ARG A 140 -6.14 1.54 1.06
CA ARG A 140 -5.86 2.76 0.29
C ARG A 140 -7.14 3.37 -0.26
N ALA A 141 -7.34 4.67 -0.05
CA ALA A 141 -8.39 5.41 -0.72
C ALA A 141 -7.96 5.76 -2.15
N VAL A 142 -8.72 5.28 -3.15
CA VAL A 142 -8.48 5.58 -4.58
C VAL A 142 -9.42 6.67 -5.08
N LYS A 143 -10.61 6.73 -4.50
CA LYS A 143 -11.60 7.78 -4.73
C LYS A 143 -12.26 8.17 -3.43
N ASN A 144 -12.43 9.46 -3.21
CA ASN A 144 -13.21 9.97 -2.09
C ASN A 144 -13.80 11.34 -2.46
N ARG A 145 -15.13 11.41 -2.63
CA ARG A 145 -15.81 12.66 -2.98
C ARG A 145 -15.84 13.67 -1.85
N PHE A 146 -15.73 13.23 -0.61
CA PHE A 146 -15.94 14.05 0.58
C PHE A 146 -14.66 14.26 1.41
N GLY A 147 -13.51 13.78 0.93
CA GLY A 147 -12.25 13.88 1.65
C GLY A 147 -11.03 13.57 0.81
N SER A 148 -9.88 13.48 1.49
CA SER A 148 -8.61 13.14 0.86
C SER A 148 -8.59 11.70 0.37
N THR A 149 -7.93 11.45 -0.77
CA THR A 149 -7.52 10.12 -1.24
C THR A 149 -6.09 9.79 -0.83
N ASN A 150 -5.42 10.71 -0.13
CA ASN A 150 -4.02 10.59 0.25
C ASN A 150 -3.82 9.87 1.60
N GLU A 151 -4.87 9.28 2.16
CA GLU A 151 -4.78 8.57 3.43
C GLU A 151 -4.68 7.06 3.19
N ILE A 152 -3.83 6.41 3.98
CA ILE A 152 -3.74 4.95 4.04
C ILE A 152 -3.90 4.44 5.47
N GLY A 153 -4.51 3.25 5.61
CA GLY A 153 -4.48 2.45 6.82
C GLY A 153 -3.54 1.26 6.65
N VAL A 154 -2.66 1.01 7.60
CA VAL A 154 -1.84 -0.20 7.63
C VAL A 154 -2.35 -1.10 8.75
N PHE A 155 -2.60 -2.36 8.41
CA PHE A 155 -3.15 -3.36 9.32
C PHE A 155 -2.27 -4.60 9.34
N GLU A 156 -2.19 -5.23 10.49
CA GLU A 156 -1.57 -6.54 10.69
C GLU A 156 -2.67 -7.59 10.79
N MET A 157 -2.50 -8.71 10.08
CA MET A 157 -3.39 -9.85 10.18
C MET A 157 -2.88 -10.82 11.24
N ASN A 158 -3.67 -11.05 12.27
CA ASN A 158 -3.37 -12.03 13.31
C ASN A 158 -4.57 -12.97 13.57
N GLU A 159 -4.47 -13.84 14.56
CA GLU A 159 -5.54 -14.82 14.89
C GLU A 159 -6.85 -14.14 15.30
N THR A 160 -6.79 -12.95 15.88
CA THR A 160 -7.95 -12.16 16.30
C THR A 160 -8.50 -11.24 15.21
N GLY A 161 -7.89 -11.25 14.00
CA GLY A 161 -8.31 -10.46 12.85
C GLY A 161 -7.31 -9.40 12.44
N LEU A 162 -7.81 -8.28 11.93
CA LEU A 162 -7.02 -7.14 11.48
C LEU A 162 -6.85 -6.13 12.61
N ASN A 163 -5.61 -5.87 12.98
CA ASN A 163 -5.25 -4.83 13.95
C ASN A 163 -4.58 -3.66 13.25
N GLU A 164 -4.92 -2.45 13.65
CA GLU A 164 -4.30 -1.23 13.14
C GLU A 164 -2.83 -1.16 13.58
N VAL A 165 -1.96 -0.85 12.62
CA VAL A 165 -0.54 -0.59 12.88
C VAL A 165 -0.33 0.90 13.08
N ALA A 166 -0.15 1.31 14.33
CA ALA A 166 0.03 2.72 14.68
C ALA A 166 1.31 3.33 14.09
N ASN A 167 2.37 2.54 13.99
CA ASN A 167 3.66 2.96 13.41
C ASN A 167 4.18 1.97 12.36
N PRO A 168 3.80 2.13 11.07
CA PRO A 168 4.29 1.27 9.99
C PRO A 168 5.81 1.31 9.81
N SER A 169 6.44 2.49 10.00
CA SER A 169 7.90 2.61 9.89
C SER A 169 8.63 1.71 10.90
N ALA A 170 8.18 1.68 12.16
CA ALA A 170 8.75 0.81 13.19
C ALA A 170 8.63 -0.66 12.80
N LEU A 171 7.48 -1.03 12.24
CA LEU A 171 7.18 -2.38 11.83
C LEU A 171 8.10 -2.85 10.68
N PHE A 172 8.19 -2.05 9.59
CA PHE A 172 9.00 -2.40 8.43
C PHE A 172 10.52 -2.40 8.70
N LEU A 173 10.95 -1.78 9.80
CA LEU A 173 12.35 -1.73 10.20
C LEU A 173 12.69 -2.67 11.37
N SER A 174 11.71 -3.39 11.92
CA SER A 174 11.89 -4.22 13.14
C SER A 174 12.92 -5.35 12.98
N GLU A 175 13.02 -5.93 11.78
CA GLU A 175 13.90 -7.05 11.45
C GLU A 175 15.12 -6.63 10.62
N ARG A 176 15.39 -5.33 10.51
CA ARG A 176 16.50 -4.82 9.71
C ARG A 176 17.84 -5.33 10.26
N PRO A 177 18.68 -5.99 9.43
CA PRO A 177 19.99 -6.47 9.87
C PRO A 177 20.94 -5.28 10.16
N GLU A 178 21.78 -5.42 11.17
CA GLU A 178 22.82 -4.44 11.45
C GLU A 178 24.05 -4.66 10.55
N ASN A 179 24.59 -3.59 10.02
CA ASN A 179 25.85 -3.58 9.24
C ASN A 179 25.87 -4.58 8.05
N ALA A 180 24.74 -4.80 7.41
CA ALA A 180 24.65 -5.66 6.23
C ALA A 180 24.83 -4.83 4.96
N PRO A 181 25.81 -5.18 4.07
CA PRO A 181 25.88 -4.58 2.76
C PRO A 181 24.59 -4.80 1.97
N GLY A 182 24.15 -3.79 1.23
CA GLY A 182 22.91 -3.85 0.46
C GLY A 182 21.64 -3.47 1.21
N SER A 183 21.69 -3.25 2.53
CA SER A 183 20.55 -2.77 3.33
C SER A 183 20.57 -1.26 3.49
N VAL A 184 19.54 -0.59 2.97
CA VAL A 184 19.38 0.89 3.02
C VAL A 184 17.98 1.24 3.47
N VAL A 185 17.84 2.27 4.28
CA VAL A 185 16.52 2.83 4.62
C VAL A 185 16.24 4.07 3.78
N THR A 186 15.07 4.10 3.20
CA THR A 186 14.53 5.24 2.47
C THR A 186 13.19 5.65 3.04
N ALA A 187 12.71 6.84 2.64
CA ALA A 187 11.39 7.31 3.01
C ALA A 187 10.51 7.43 1.76
N SER A 188 9.39 6.74 1.75
CA SER A 188 8.33 6.89 0.75
C SER A 188 7.15 7.65 1.32
N MET A 189 6.46 8.43 0.50
CA MET A 189 5.18 9.03 0.87
C MET A 189 4.05 8.12 0.42
N GLU A 190 3.27 7.70 1.38
CA GLU A 190 2.02 7.02 1.12
C GLU A 190 0.87 7.98 1.46
N GLY A 191 0.40 8.68 0.42
CA GLY A 191 -0.51 9.80 0.60
C GLY A 191 0.16 10.98 1.32
N THR A 192 -0.35 11.34 2.49
CA THR A 192 0.23 12.39 3.35
C THR A 192 1.19 11.85 4.40
N ARG A 193 1.29 10.53 4.54
CA ARG A 193 2.08 9.87 5.58
C ARG A 193 3.44 9.42 5.06
N PRO A 194 4.55 9.83 5.69
CA PRO A 194 5.86 9.25 5.40
C PRO A 194 5.96 7.85 6.00
N ILE A 195 6.46 6.91 5.22
CA ILE A 195 6.78 5.56 5.69
C ILE A 195 8.24 5.29 5.42
N LEU A 196 8.98 4.89 6.45
CA LEU A 196 10.35 4.42 6.31
C LEU A 196 10.33 2.94 5.95
N VAL A 197 11.05 2.60 4.89
CA VAL A 197 11.13 1.23 4.39
C VAL A 197 12.58 0.84 4.15
N GLU A 198 12.89 -0.43 4.38
CA GLU A 198 14.18 -1.00 4.03
C GLU A 198 14.17 -1.43 2.56
N LEU A 199 15.18 -0.98 1.83
CA LEU A 199 15.54 -1.49 0.50
C LEU A 199 16.69 -2.47 0.66
N GLN A 200 16.53 -3.69 0.18
CA GLN A 200 17.56 -4.72 0.16
C GLN A 200 18.00 -4.96 -1.27
N ALA A 201 19.30 -4.87 -1.53
CA ALA A 201 19.89 -5.18 -2.82
C ALA A 201 20.97 -6.25 -2.67
N LEU A 202 21.02 -7.16 -3.64
CA LEU A 202 22.10 -8.11 -3.80
C LEU A 202 22.64 -8.04 -5.22
N ALA A 203 23.93 -7.72 -5.36
CA ALA A 203 24.66 -7.78 -6.60
C ALA A 203 25.63 -8.97 -6.54
N SER A 204 25.45 -9.94 -7.42
CA SER A 204 26.27 -11.15 -7.47
C SER A 204 26.84 -11.36 -8.85
N SER A 205 28.08 -11.79 -8.99
CA SER A 205 28.69 -12.10 -10.29
C SER A 205 27.90 -13.16 -11.02
N THR A 206 27.53 -12.90 -12.27
CA THR A 206 26.85 -13.87 -13.13
C THR A 206 27.84 -14.93 -13.59
N SER A 207 27.59 -16.19 -13.27
CA SER A 207 28.49 -17.29 -13.63
C SER A 207 28.32 -17.76 -15.07
N PHE A 208 27.09 -17.71 -15.61
CA PHE A 208 26.76 -18.16 -16.98
C PHE A 208 25.51 -17.43 -17.51
N GLY A 209 25.58 -16.97 -18.76
CA GLY A 209 24.44 -16.43 -19.50
C GLY A 209 24.17 -14.93 -19.28
N ASN A 210 22.93 -14.53 -19.55
CA ASN A 210 22.52 -13.14 -19.37
C ASN A 210 22.26 -12.80 -17.90
N PRO A 211 22.72 -11.63 -17.42
CA PRO A 211 22.47 -11.19 -16.05
C PRO A 211 21.00 -11.12 -15.73
N ARG A 212 20.63 -11.62 -14.54
CA ARG A 212 19.25 -11.62 -14.05
C ARG A 212 18.93 -10.33 -13.33
N ARG A 213 17.70 -9.85 -13.51
CA ARG A 213 17.16 -8.70 -12.79
C ARG A 213 15.84 -9.12 -12.14
N THR A 214 15.87 -9.34 -10.83
CA THR A 214 14.67 -9.69 -10.04
C THR A 214 14.37 -8.57 -9.09
N ILE A 215 13.25 -7.90 -9.31
CA ILE A 215 12.87 -6.70 -8.57
C ILE A 215 11.50 -6.94 -7.95
N LEU A 216 11.41 -6.77 -6.63
CA LEU A 216 10.18 -6.90 -5.85
C LEU A 216 9.87 -5.57 -5.16
N GLY A 217 8.65 -5.09 -5.33
CA GLY A 217 8.15 -3.87 -4.70
C GLY A 217 8.49 -2.56 -5.41
N ILE A 218 9.23 -2.58 -6.53
CA ILE A 218 9.61 -1.39 -7.32
C ILE A 218 9.45 -1.71 -8.81
N ASP A 219 9.22 -0.68 -9.64
CA ASP A 219 9.15 -0.84 -11.09
C ASP A 219 10.50 -1.30 -11.68
N GLN A 220 10.45 -2.40 -12.44
CA GLN A 220 11.64 -3.01 -13.03
C GLN A 220 12.32 -2.09 -14.06
N ASN A 221 11.57 -1.31 -14.83
CA ASN A 221 12.14 -0.40 -15.83
C ASN A 221 12.86 0.75 -15.14
N ARG A 222 12.33 1.24 -14.02
CA ARG A 222 12.99 2.28 -13.22
C ARG A 222 14.34 1.79 -12.71
N VAL A 223 14.41 0.59 -12.15
CA VAL A 223 15.69 -0.01 -11.71
C VAL A 223 16.66 -0.18 -12.87
N ALA A 224 16.21 -0.61 -14.04
CA ALA A 224 17.06 -0.75 -15.22
C ALA A 224 17.72 0.58 -15.63
N LEU A 225 16.97 1.68 -15.57
CA LEU A 225 17.51 3.04 -15.82
C LEU A 225 18.57 3.43 -14.78
N LEU A 226 18.29 3.17 -13.49
CA LEU A 226 19.22 3.49 -12.41
C LEU A 226 20.53 2.69 -12.53
N VAL A 227 20.46 1.41 -12.90
CA VAL A 227 21.64 0.57 -13.15
C VAL A 227 22.48 1.17 -14.29
N ALA A 228 21.86 1.61 -15.38
CA ALA A 228 22.58 2.26 -16.48
C ALA A 228 23.26 3.57 -16.04
N VAL A 229 22.62 4.37 -15.19
CA VAL A 229 23.22 5.57 -14.59
C VAL A 229 24.43 5.20 -13.72
N MET A 230 24.31 4.16 -12.89
CA MET A 230 25.40 3.70 -12.01
C MET A 230 26.61 3.25 -12.84
N GLU A 231 26.41 2.49 -13.89
CA GLU A 231 27.48 2.08 -14.79
C GLU A 231 28.19 3.27 -15.42
N LYS A 232 27.41 4.20 -15.98
CA LYS A 232 27.98 5.33 -16.73
C LYS A 232 28.58 6.40 -15.83
N LYS A 233 28.02 6.65 -14.64
CA LYS A 233 28.38 7.79 -13.77
C LYS A 233 29.25 7.40 -12.58
N LEU A 234 29.09 6.19 -12.06
CA LEU A 234 29.90 5.68 -10.95
C LEU A 234 31.02 4.73 -11.40
N GLY A 235 31.02 4.31 -12.67
CA GLY A 235 31.97 3.33 -13.17
C GLY A 235 31.83 1.93 -12.60
N LEU A 236 30.67 1.60 -12.04
CA LEU A 236 30.40 0.27 -11.50
C LEU A 236 30.07 -0.70 -12.63
N HIS A 237 30.82 -1.79 -12.74
CA HIS A 237 30.64 -2.78 -13.81
C HIS A 237 29.52 -3.78 -13.49
N LEU A 238 28.26 -3.30 -13.52
CA LEU A 238 27.08 -4.08 -13.15
C LEU A 238 26.53 -4.99 -14.28
N MET A 239 27.02 -4.82 -15.52
CA MET A 239 26.58 -5.64 -16.67
C MET A 239 26.88 -7.13 -16.50
N GLY A 240 27.93 -7.47 -15.75
CA GLY A 240 28.28 -8.86 -15.44
C GLY A 240 27.70 -9.40 -14.14
N HIS A 241 26.72 -8.72 -13.55
CA HIS A 241 26.16 -9.08 -12.24
C HIS A 241 24.67 -9.29 -12.30
N ASP A 242 24.20 -10.34 -11.63
CA ASP A 242 22.81 -10.49 -11.26
C ASP A 242 22.44 -9.45 -10.19
N ILE A 243 21.31 -8.79 -10.34
CA ILE A 243 20.85 -7.79 -9.39
C ILE A 243 19.45 -8.22 -8.89
N PHE A 244 19.37 -8.35 -7.59
CA PHE A 244 18.13 -8.63 -6.89
C PHE A 244 17.82 -7.43 -5.99
N ILE A 245 16.56 -6.94 -6.04
CA ILE A 245 16.09 -5.85 -5.17
C ILE A 245 14.78 -6.27 -4.55
N ASN A 246 14.66 -6.03 -3.26
CA ASN A 246 13.45 -6.30 -2.49
C ASN A 246 13.13 -5.10 -1.60
N VAL A 247 11.87 -4.69 -1.58
CA VAL A 247 11.34 -3.78 -0.56
C VAL A 247 10.86 -4.64 0.61
N ALA A 248 11.49 -4.48 1.77
CA ALA A 248 11.12 -5.23 2.96
C ALA A 248 9.66 -4.98 3.36
N GLY A 249 8.98 -6.01 3.86
CA GLY A 249 7.56 -5.93 4.23
C GLY A 249 6.58 -6.02 3.05
N GLY A 250 7.06 -6.22 1.80
CA GLY A 250 6.20 -6.40 0.62
C GLY A 250 5.45 -5.15 0.17
N VAL A 251 5.91 -4.00 0.58
CA VAL A 251 5.33 -2.70 0.16
C VAL A 251 5.70 -2.43 -1.29
N LYS A 252 4.73 -1.98 -2.09
CA LYS A 252 5.00 -1.51 -3.43
C LYS A 252 5.23 0.01 -3.40
N ILE A 253 6.34 0.46 -3.98
CA ILE A 253 6.73 1.87 -4.04
C ILE A 253 6.82 2.30 -5.49
N ASP A 254 6.01 3.28 -5.86
CA ASP A 254 6.00 3.87 -7.21
C ASP A 254 6.63 5.28 -7.24
N GLU A 255 7.11 5.79 -6.09
CA GLU A 255 7.63 7.15 -5.95
C GLU A 255 9.11 7.26 -6.33
N PRO A 256 9.51 8.20 -7.24
CA PRO A 256 10.91 8.42 -7.63
C PRO A 256 11.84 8.86 -6.48
N ALA A 257 11.29 9.35 -5.38
CA ALA A 257 12.06 9.77 -4.22
C ALA A 257 12.96 8.67 -3.63
N VAL A 258 12.68 7.39 -3.92
CA VAL A 258 13.46 6.25 -3.42
C VAL A 258 14.66 5.89 -4.31
N ASP A 259 14.84 6.53 -5.46
CA ASP A 259 15.90 6.20 -6.43
C ASP A 259 17.30 6.25 -5.83
N MET A 260 17.59 7.31 -5.06
CA MET A 260 18.89 7.45 -4.40
C MET A 260 19.12 6.31 -3.37
N GLY A 261 18.06 5.86 -2.71
CA GLY A 261 18.08 4.68 -1.84
C GLY A 261 18.40 3.40 -2.63
N ILE A 262 17.79 3.21 -3.81
CA ILE A 262 18.06 2.05 -4.69
C ILE A 262 19.51 2.06 -5.15
N VAL A 263 20.00 3.20 -5.67
CA VAL A 263 21.41 3.37 -6.11
C VAL A 263 22.36 3.05 -4.96
N SER A 264 22.07 3.56 -3.76
CA SER A 264 22.89 3.33 -2.57
C SER A 264 22.90 1.87 -2.13
N ALA A 265 21.74 1.18 -2.18
CA ALA A 265 21.63 -0.23 -1.83
C ALA A 265 22.42 -1.12 -2.78
N VAL A 266 22.27 -0.90 -4.10
CA VAL A 266 23.03 -1.65 -5.12
C VAL A 266 24.52 -1.39 -5.00
N ALA A 267 24.93 -0.13 -4.83
CA ALA A 267 26.35 0.22 -4.64
C ALA A 267 26.94 -0.40 -3.37
N SER A 268 26.21 -0.37 -2.26
CA SER A 268 26.58 -0.99 -0.99
C SER A 268 26.83 -2.50 -1.15
N SER A 269 25.92 -3.19 -1.81
CA SER A 269 26.06 -4.63 -2.09
C SER A 269 27.22 -4.93 -3.04
N PHE A 270 27.35 -4.15 -4.13
CA PHE A 270 28.42 -4.37 -5.11
C PHE A 270 29.82 -4.14 -4.53
N LEU A 271 29.97 -3.11 -3.66
CA LEU A 271 31.23 -2.76 -3.00
C LEU A 271 31.48 -3.60 -1.74
N ASP A 272 30.54 -4.43 -1.33
CA ASP A 272 30.55 -5.16 -0.06
C ASP A 272 30.81 -4.25 1.15
N ARG A 273 30.21 -3.06 1.17
CA ARG A 273 30.38 -2.04 2.22
C ARG A 273 29.02 -1.65 2.81
N PRO A 274 28.80 -1.87 4.11
CA PRO A 274 27.57 -1.49 4.75
C PRO A 274 27.45 0.03 4.91
N ILE A 275 26.21 0.52 4.81
CA ILE A 275 25.88 1.92 5.11
C ILE A 275 25.53 2.05 6.60
N HIS A 276 25.99 3.13 7.22
CA HIS A 276 25.75 3.39 8.64
C HIS A 276 24.25 3.34 8.98
N LYS A 277 23.89 2.54 9.97
CA LYS A 277 22.49 2.21 10.31
C LYS A 277 21.59 3.41 10.61
N GLY A 278 22.16 4.49 11.11
CA GLY A 278 21.46 5.74 11.43
C GLY A 278 21.25 6.67 10.22
N THR A 279 21.55 6.22 8.99
CA THR A 279 21.41 7.02 7.78
C THR A 279 20.14 6.73 7.03
N LEU A 280 19.33 7.76 6.78
CA LEU A 280 18.20 7.73 5.84
C LEU A 280 18.62 8.36 4.51
N ILE A 281 18.15 7.79 3.38
CA ILE A 281 18.58 8.23 2.05
C ILE A 281 17.33 8.37 1.17
N PHE A 282 17.14 9.55 0.56
CA PHE A 282 16.08 9.75 -0.41
C PHE A 282 16.41 10.87 -1.40
N GLY A 283 15.90 10.75 -2.62
CA GLY A 283 16.05 11.72 -3.71
C GLY A 283 15.79 11.06 -5.05
N GLU A 284 15.27 11.80 -6.02
CA GLU A 284 15.11 11.33 -7.39
C GLU A 284 16.44 11.40 -8.13
N VAL A 285 16.73 10.38 -8.94
CA VAL A 285 17.94 10.31 -9.76
C VAL A 285 17.59 10.52 -11.22
N GLY A 286 18.18 11.54 -11.84
CA GLY A 286 18.07 11.79 -13.27
C GLY A 286 19.06 10.98 -14.10
N LEU A 287 18.82 10.86 -15.40
CA LEU A 287 19.65 10.08 -16.33
C LEU A 287 21.08 10.63 -16.50
N THR A 288 21.31 11.89 -16.18
CA THR A 288 22.66 12.48 -16.21
C THR A 288 23.41 12.29 -14.90
N GLY A 289 22.81 11.61 -13.90
CA GLY A 289 23.39 11.35 -12.59
C GLY A 289 23.15 12.45 -11.57
N GLU A 290 22.33 13.44 -11.91
CA GLU A 290 21.92 14.51 -11.00
C GLU A 290 20.91 13.98 -9.96
N ILE A 291 20.95 14.53 -8.74
CA ILE A 291 19.95 14.31 -7.70
C ILE A 291 18.97 15.47 -7.71
N ARG A 292 17.72 15.15 -7.98
CA ARG A 292 16.62 16.10 -8.07
C ARG A 292 15.87 16.22 -6.75
N GLY A 293 15.31 17.41 -6.51
CA GLY A 293 14.46 17.69 -5.37
C GLY A 293 13.16 16.92 -5.40
N ILE A 294 12.69 16.55 -4.23
CA ILE A 294 11.44 15.81 -4.02
C ILE A 294 10.50 16.59 -3.11
N GLY A 295 9.22 16.20 -3.11
CA GLY A 295 8.22 16.78 -2.21
C GLY A 295 8.33 16.27 -0.77
N HIS A 296 7.77 17.05 0.16
CA HIS A 296 7.54 16.63 1.56
C HIS A 296 8.80 16.24 2.35
N VAL A 297 9.94 16.84 2.06
CA VAL A 297 11.24 16.47 2.67
C VAL A 297 11.23 16.66 4.19
N GLU A 298 10.63 17.74 4.69
CA GLU A 298 10.58 18.03 6.13
C GLU A 298 9.84 16.94 6.92
N ILE A 299 8.73 16.42 6.36
CA ILE A 299 7.95 15.35 7.00
C ILE A 299 8.72 14.03 7.00
N ARG A 300 9.43 13.72 5.91
CA ARG A 300 10.30 12.53 5.82
C ARG A 300 11.43 12.57 6.87
N VAL A 301 12.08 13.72 6.99
CA VAL A 301 13.15 13.92 7.99
C VAL A 301 12.59 13.90 9.41
N ALA A 302 11.40 14.45 9.65
CA ALA A 302 10.74 14.40 10.95
C ALA A 302 10.43 12.95 11.36
N GLU A 303 9.92 12.12 10.44
CA GLU A 303 9.70 10.70 10.69
C GLU A 303 11.01 9.95 10.95
N ALA A 304 12.06 10.23 10.16
CA ALA A 304 13.39 9.66 10.38
C ALA A 304 13.89 9.94 11.80
N LYS A 305 13.81 11.19 12.23
CA LYS A 305 14.20 11.59 13.59
C LYS A 305 13.40 10.87 14.67
N LYS A 306 12.07 10.76 14.49
CA LYS A 306 11.17 10.02 15.40
C LYS A 306 11.57 8.55 15.52
N MET A 307 12.07 7.96 14.41
CA MET A 307 12.57 6.58 14.33
C MET A 307 14.02 6.41 14.79
N GLY A 308 14.66 7.48 15.30
CA GLY A 308 16.01 7.41 15.86
C GLY A 308 17.14 7.56 14.82
N PHE A 309 16.84 7.92 13.59
CA PHE A 309 17.86 8.25 12.60
C PHE A 309 18.54 9.58 12.97
N ASN A 310 19.85 9.64 12.82
CA ASN A 310 20.65 10.80 13.17
C ASN A 310 21.29 11.49 11.94
N ARG A 311 21.16 10.91 10.74
CA ARG A 311 21.74 11.39 9.49
C ARG A 311 20.77 11.18 8.32
N CYS A 312 20.65 12.20 7.45
CA CYS A 312 19.87 12.09 6.20
C CYS A 312 20.68 12.61 5.03
N LEU A 313 20.80 11.80 3.96
CA LEU A 313 21.22 12.27 2.65
C LEU A 313 20.00 12.75 1.89
N VAL A 314 20.03 14.01 1.47
CA VAL A 314 18.90 14.70 0.83
C VAL A 314 19.36 15.44 -0.43
N PRO A 315 18.48 15.71 -1.39
CA PRO A 315 18.83 16.56 -2.53
C PRO A 315 19.27 17.96 -2.07
N GLN A 316 20.38 18.47 -2.64
CA GLN A 316 20.92 19.80 -2.30
C GLN A 316 19.89 20.93 -2.53
N SER A 317 19.04 20.79 -3.54
CA SER A 317 17.96 21.74 -3.84
C SER A 317 16.96 21.86 -2.72
N ASN A 318 16.60 20.72 -2.09
CA ASN A 318 15.70 20.70 -0.94
C ASN A 318 16.36 21.29 0.31
N LEU A 319 17.63 20.96 0.56
CA LEU A 319 18.36 21.45 1.73
C LEU A 319 18.39 22.98 1.81
N LYS A 320 18.46 23.66 0.65
CA LYS A 320 18.44 25.13 0.58
C LYS A 320 17.10 25.76 1.02
N GLN A 321 16.01 25.01 0.94
CA GLN A 321 14.66 25.46 1.23
C GLN A 321 14.15 25.01 2.61
N MET A 322 14.86 24.08 3.24
CA MET A 322 14.45 23.49 4.52
C MET A 322 14.83 24.37 5.71
N THR A 323 13.94 24.40 6.67
CA THR A 323 14.26 24.88 8.02
C THR A 323 15.17 23.87 8.73
N LYS A 324 16.20 24.34 9.46
CA LYS A 324 17.10 23.46 10.20
C LYS A 324 16.32 22.64 11.24
N ILE A 325 16.34 21.31 11.07
CA ILE A 325 15.77 20.37 12.02
C ILE A 325 16.86 20.00 13.03
N LYS A 326 16.69 20.36 14.29
CA LYS A 326 17.63 20.03 15.38
C LYS A 326 17.68 18.53 15.63
N GLY A 327 18.87 17.96 15.86
CA GLY A 327 19.05 16.57 16.30
C GLY A 327 19.13 15.54 15.17
N ILE A 328 19.28 15.97 13.92
CA ILE A 328 19.59 15.13 12.76
C ILE A 328 20.53 15.89 11.82
N GLU A 329 21.56 15.23 11.35
CA GLU A 329 22.51 15.78 10.36
C GLU A 329 21.91 15.67 8.96
N LEU A 330 21.87 16.77 8.21
CA LEU A 330 21.38 16.81 6.84
C LEU A 330 22.55 17.04 5.87
N ILE A 331 22.76 16.08 4.99
CA ILE A 331 23.82 16.13 3.98
C ILE A 331 23.15 16.32 2.62
N GLY A 332 23.38 17.50 2.02
CA GLY A 332 22.88 17.83 0.69
C GLY A 332 23.80 17.30 -0.39
N VAL A 333 23.26 16.56 -1.35
CA VAL A 333 24.00 16.00 -2.49
C VAL A 333 23.37 16.43 -3.82
N LYS A 334 24.22 16.63 -4.83
CA LYS A 334 23.81 17.10 -6.17
C LYS A 334 23.88 15.98 -7.21
N THR A 335 24.77 15.01 -7.00
CA THR A 335 25.03 13.92 -7.95
C THR A 335 25.08 12.57 -7.23
N VAL A 336 24.89 11.51 -8.00
CA VAL A 336 25.04 10.14 -7.48
C VAL A 336 26.46 9.88 -6.97
N SER A 337 27.48 10.49 -7.59
CA SER A 337 28.88 10.37 -7.14
C SER A 337 29.07 11.00 -5.75
N GLU A 338 28.59 12.24 -5.55
CA GLU A 338 28.60 12.88 -4.22
C GLU A 338 27.84 12.04 -3.17
N ALA A 339 26.71 11.43 -3.56
CA ALA A 339 25.95 10.60 -2.63
C ALA A 339 26.77 9.39 -2.18
N ILE A 340 27.41 8.68 -3.12
CA ILE A 340 28.24 7.50 -2.82
C ILE A 340 29.48 7.88 -1.98
N GLU A 341 30.18 8.96 -2.32
CA GLU A 341 31.33 9.48 -1.55
C GLU A 341 30.97 9.83 -0.09
N ASN A 342 29.73 10.31 0.14
CA ASN A 342 29.28 10.60 1.50
C ASN A 342 28.81 9.37 2.28
N LEU A 343 28.61 8.23 1.62
CA LEU A 343 28.15 7.00 2.26
C LEU A 343 29.30 6.07 2.64
N PHE A 344 30.38 6.11 1.88
CA PHE A 344 31.55 5.24 1.99
C PHE A 344 32.85 5.99 2.16
#